data_8e97c8ca950db09d935877577ad13402
#
_entry.id   8e97c8ca950db09d935877577ad13402
#
_cell.length_a   1.000
_cell.length_b   1.000
_cell.length_c   1.000
_cell.angle_alpha   90.00
_cell.angle_beta   90.00
_cell.angle_gamma   90.00
#
_symmetry.space_group_name_H-M   'P 1'
#
loop_
_entity.id
_entity.type
_entity.pdbx_description
1 polymer ?
#
loop_
_entity_poly.entity_id
_entity_poly.type
_entity_poly.pdbx_seq_one_letter_code
_entity_poly.pdbx_strand_id
1 'polypeptide(L)' 'MTADQSHRFALTAQDPEGRSRTIILWQETDLVGGVVQRRVVVTLDATMGTATILTRAEAVEVAKAMLAAAK' A
#
# COMPACT_ATOMS: atom_id res chain seq x y z
N MET A 1 14.25 15.07 2.94
CA MET A 1 14.29 13.95 3.91
C MET A 1 13.70 12.71 3.27
N THR A 2 14.36 11.60 3.42
CA THR A 2 13.89 10.34 2.82
C THR A 2 12.81 9.73 3.70
N ALA A 3 11.69 9.33 3.10
CA ALA A 3 10.63 8.63 3.82
C ALA A 3 11.14 7.26 4.28
N ASP A 4 10.78 6.88 5.49
CA ASP A 4 11.15 5.61 6.06
C ASP A 4 10.16 4.54 5.57
N GLN A 5 10.69 3.50 4.91
CA GLN A 5 9.88 2.38 4.42
C GLN A 5 9.90 1.26 5.45
N SER A 6 8.98 1.31 6.38
CA SER A 6 8.80 0.26 7.37
C SER A 6 7.57 -0.58 7.03
N HIS A 7 7.50 -1.78 7.60
CA HIS A 7 6.39 -2.70 7.37
C HIS A 7 6.17 -2.93 5.87
N ARG A 8 7.23 -3.34 5.16
CA ARG A 8 7.18 -3.59 3.74
C ARG A 8 6.73 -5.01 3.47
N PHE A 9 5.75 -5.15 2.59
CA PHE A 9 5.21 -6.44 2.16
C PHE A 9 5.20 -6.53 0.65
N ALA A 10 5.55 -7.69 0.12
CA ALA A 10 5.47 -7.97 -1.31
C ALA A 10 4.65 -9.25 -1.49
N LEU A 11 3.59 -9.14 -2.27
CA LEU A 11 2.65 -10.24 -2.49
C LEU A 11 2.51 -10.49 -3.98
N THR A 12 2.44 -11.74 -4.37
CA THR A 12 2.26 -12.11 -5.78
C THR A 12 0.81 -12.46 -6.04
N ALA A 13 0.28 -11.92 -7.12
CA ALA A 13 -1.07 -12.20 -7.58
C ALA A 13 -1.04 -12.34 -9.10
N GLN A 14 -2.17 -12.60 -9.71
CA GLN A 14 -2.25 -12.74 -11.17
C GLN A 14 -3.27 -11.75 -11.73
N ASP A 15 -2.99 -11.25 -12.93
CA ASP A 15 -3.95 -10.42 -13.65
C ASP A 15 -4.93 -11.32 -14.42
N PRO A 16 -5.94 -10.74 -15.09
CA PRO A 16 -6.93 -11.54 -15.82
C PRO A 16 -6.34 -12.41 -16.95
N GLU A 17 -5.17 -12.06 -17.45
CA GLU A 17 -4.50 -12.87 -18.47
C GLU A 17 -3.59 -13.94 -17.87
N GLY A 18 -3.56 -14.07 -16.54
CA GLY A 18 -2.75 -15.07 -15.86
C GLY A 18 -1.30 -14.67 -15.67
N ARG A 19 -0.92 -13.42 -15.96
CA ARG A 19 0.46 -12.97 -15.76
C ARG A 19 0.68 -12.62 -14.28
N SER A 20 1.87 -12.94 -13.79
CA SER A 20 2.22 -12.62 -12.42
C SER A 20 2.35 -11.12 -12.22
N ARG A 21 1.76 -10.63 -11.13
CA ARG A 21 1.86 -9.25 -10.70
C ARG A 21 2.32 -9.22 -9.25
N THR A 22 3.10 -8.21 -8.91
CA THR A 22 3.55 -8.03 -7.55
C THR A 22 2.86 -6.82 -6.93
N ILE A 23 2.20 -7.05 -5.80
CA ILE A 23 1.61 -5.96 -5.01
C ILE A 23 2.60 -5.65 -3.90
N ILE A 24 3.12 -4.45 -3.89
CA ILE A 24 4.07 -4.02 -2.86
C ILE A 24 3.42 -2.92 -2.05
N LEU A 25 3.45 -3.09 -0.74
CA LEU A 25 2.94 -2.06 0.16
C LEU A 25 3.91 -1.84 1.33
N TRP A 26 3.95 -0.63 1.81
CA TRP A 26 4.82 -0.28 2.95
C TRP A 26 4.22 0.90 3.69
N GLN A 27 4.71 1.08 4.92
CA GLN A 27 4.34 2.24 5.72
C GLN A 27 5.36 3.34 5.52
N GLU A 28 4.88 4.54 5.28
CA GLU A 28 5.72 5.73 5.29
C GLU A 28 5.33 6.62 6.46
N THR A 29 6.33 7.21 7.07
CA THR A 29 6.14 8.19 8.14
C THR A 29 6.60 9.53 7.63
N ASP A 30 5.77 10.54 7.77
CA ASP A 30 6.03 11.88 7.31
C ASP A 30 5.76 12.87 8.43
N LEU A 31 6.45 14.01 8.39
CA LEU A 31 6.26 15.07 9.35
C LEU A 31 5.60 16.25 8.64
N VAL A 32 4.35 16.52 8.98
CA VAL A 32 3.57 17.58 8.35
C VAL A 32 3.09 18.53 9.45
N GLY A 33 3.53 19.77 9.35
CA GLY A 33 3.14 20.79 10.33
C GLY A 33 3.50 20.44 11.77
N GLY A 34 4.63 19.74 11.96
CA GLY A 34 5.08 19.30 13.28
C GLY A 34 4.38 18.04 13.79
N VAL A 35 3.47 17.46 13.00
CA VAL A 35 2.73 16.25 13.38
C VAL A 35 3.22 15.07 12.56
N VAL A 36 3.50 13.96 13.23
CA VAL A 36 3.89 12.71 12.56
C VAL A 36 2.65 12.08 11.94
N GLN A 37 2.69 11.86 10.62
CA GLN A 37 1.64 11.17 9.90
C GLN A 37 2.17 9.87 9.33
N ARG A 38 1.42 8.80 9.51
CA ARG A 38 1.74 7.50 8.95
C ARG A 38 0.76 7.18 7.84
N ARG A 39 1.30 6.75 6.72
CA ARG A 39 0.51 6.43 5.53
C ARG A 39 0.93 5.07 5.01
N VAL A 40 0.03 4.45 4.26
CA VAL A 40 0.31 3.18 3.58
C VAL A 40 0.40 3.47 2.09
N VAL A 41 1.50 3.09 1.49
CA VAL A 41 1.70 3.21 0.04
C VAL A 41 1.53 1.85 -0.58
N VAL A 42 0.75 1.77 -1.64
CA VAL A 42 0.49 0.54 -2.38
C VAL A 42 0.89 0.75 -3.83
N THR A 43 1.69 -0.16 -4.38
CA THR A 43 2.07 -0.10 -5.79
C THR A 43 1.83 -1.45 -6.46
N LEU A 44 1.67 -1.43 -7.78
CA LEU A 44 1.66 -2.62 -8.61
C LEU A 44 3.00 -2.72 -9.34
N ASP A 45 3.68 -3.88 -9.22
CA ASP A 45 4.95 -4.17 -9.89
C ASP A 45 6.03 -3.11 -9.61
N ALA A 46 6.01 -2.51 -8.43
CA ALA A 46 6.92 -1.45 -8.01
C ALA A 46 6.91 -0.24 -8.95
N THR A 47 5.85 -0.05 -9.73
CA THR A 47 5.72 1.06 -10.66
C THR A 47 5.15 2.27 -9.94
N MET A 48 5.91 3.35 -9.88
CA MET A 48 5.47 4.54 -9.14
C MET A 48 4.23 5.19 -9.74
N GLY A 49 3.97 4.99 -11.05
CA GLY A 49 2.74 5.46 -11.66
C GLY A 49 1.47 4.80 -11.13
N THR A 50 1.60 3.67 -10.45
CA THR A 50 0.47 2.98 -9.82
C THR A 50 0.38 3.26 -8.32
N ALA A 51 1.25 4.11 -7.79
CA ALA A 51 1.30 4.34 -6.33
C ALA A 51 0.01 4.99 -5.85
N THR A 52 -0.55 4.40 -4.83
CA THR A 52 -1.73 4.93 -4.14
C THR A 52 -1.36 5.11 -2.68
N ILE A 53 -1.62 6.30 -2.16
CA ILE A 53 -1.26 6.64 -0.78
C ILE A 53 -2.54 6.66 0.04
N LEU A 54 -2.58 5.83 1.07
CA LEU A 54 -3.75 5.69 1.93
C LEU A 54 -3.43 6.22 3.33
N THR A 55 -4.37 6.90 3.95
CA THR A 55 -4.30 7.14 5.39
C THR A 55 -4.45 5.80 6.13
N ARG A 56 -4.11 5.79 7.41
CA ARG A 56 -4.29 4.56 8.21
C ARG A 56 -5.75 4.10 8.21
N ALA A 57 -6.68 5.03 8.35
CA ALA A 57 -8.11 4.71 8.34
C ALA A 57 -8.55 4.13 7.00
N GLU A 58 -8.09 4.72 5.89
CA GLU A 58 -8.40 4.21 4.54
C GLU A 58 -7.82 2.82 4.33
N ALA A 59 -6.59 2.58 4.79
CA ALA A 59 -5.97 1.26 4.67
C ALA A 59 -6.77 0.19 5.41
N VAL A 60 -7.28 0.51 6.60
CA VAL A 60 -8.13 -0.41 7.35
C VAL A 60 -9.43 -0.69 6.60
N GLU A 61 -10.05 0.34 6.02
CA GLU A 61 -11.28 0.16 5.24
C GLU A 61 -11.06 -0.69 4.00
N VAL A 62 -9.94 -0.49 3.30
CA VAL A 62 -9.59 -1.34 2.16
C VAL A 62 -9.40 -2.80 2.59
N ALA A 63 -8.71 -3.02 3.71
CA ALA A 63 -8.50 -4.37 4.23
C ALA A 63 -9.83 -5.06 4.58
N LYS A 64 -10.74 -4.33 5.21
CA LYS A 64 -12.07 -4.86 5.53
C LYS A 64 -12.84 -5.23 4.26
N ALA A 65 -12.78 -4.38 3.25
CA ALA A 65 -13.45 -4.64 1.97
C ALA A 65 -12.86 -5.88 1.28
N MET A 66 -11.54 -6.03 1.30
CA MET A 66 -10.88 -7.21 0.75
C MET A 66 -11.30 -8.48 1.48
N LEU A 67 -11.34 -8.45 2.80
CA LEU A 67 -11.79 -9.59 3.60
C LEU A 67 -13.24 -9.95 3.30
N ALA A 68 -14.09 -8.95 3.14
CA ALA A 68 -15.50 -9.19 2.80
C ALA A 68 -15.64 -9.79 1.40
N ALA A 69 -14.86 -9.32 0.44
CA ALA A 69 -14.89 -9.83 -0.93
C ALA A 69 -14.36 -11.26 -1.05
N ALA A 70 -13.47 -11.66 -0.14
CA ALA A 70 -12.83 -12.97 -0.16
C ALA A 70 -13.69 -14.10 0.42
N LYS A 71 -14.85 -13.79 0.96
CA LYS A 71 -15.76 -14.81 1.54
C LYS A 71 -16.40 -15.69 0.49
#